data_4a2ffb0d21057f6139771773055a0580
#
_entry.id   4a2ffb0d21057f6139771773055a0580
#
_cell.length_a   1.000
_cell.length_b   1.000
_cell.length_c   1.000
_cell.angle_alpha   90.00
_cell.angle_beta   90.00
_cell.angle_gamma   90.00
#
_symmetry.space_group_name_H-M   'P 1'
#
loop_
_entity.id
_entity.type
_entity.pdbx_description
1 polymer ?
#
loop_
_entity_poly.entity_id
_entity_poly.type
_entity_poly.pdbx_seq_one_letter_code
_entity_poly.pdbx_strand_id
1 'polypeptide(L)'
;QVLKEGDIVSVDCGTFMKGFVGDSAYTFAVGAVSDEVKQLMEVTKEALYKGTAQARAGNRVGDISAAVQEYAEKFGYGVVRELEGHGLGRKMHEDPGVPNYGARGRGPLLKEGMVICIEPMINMGTKAVVFERDGWTVRTRDHKPAAHYEFAVAVRKSGPDVLTDFSIIEKAINN
;
A
#
# COMPACT_ATOMS: atom_id res chain seq x y z
N GLN A 1 13.20 -17.66 -7.76
CA GLN A 1 12.17 -18.55 -7.19
C GLN A 1 11.12 -18.83 -8.25
N VAL A 2 10.56 -20.03 -8.29
CA VAL A 2 9.45 -20.39 -9.20
C VAL A 2 8.16 -20.30 -8.42
N LEU A 3 7.18 -19.56 -8.95
CA LEU A 3 5.84 -19.45 -8.36
C LEU A 3 5.10 -20.79 -8.45
N LYS A 4 4.32 -21.11 -7.44
CA LYS A 4 3.51 -22.33 -7.34
C LYS A 4 2.08 -21.98 -7.05
N GLU A 5 1.16 -22.86 -7.39
CA GLU A 5 -0.23 -22.73 -6.99
C GLU A 5 -0.35 -22.59 -5.46
N GLY A 6 -1.15 -21.65 -5.01
CA GLY A 6 -1.29 -21.27 -3.61
C GLY A 6 -0.38 -20.12 -3.16
N ASP A 7 0.61 -19.71 -3.96
CA ASP A 7 1.43 -18.53 -3.68
C ASP A 7 0.64 -17.25 -3.94
N ILE A 8 1.08 -16.16 -3.30
CA ILE A 8 0.73 -14.80 -3.70
C ILE A 8 2.00 -14.06 -4.10
N VAL A 9 1.88 -13.15 -5.06
CA VAL A 9 2.99 -12.32 -5.54
C VAL A 9 2.56 -10.88 -5.62
N SER A 10 3.27 -10.00 -4.90
CA SER A 10 3.11 -8.56 -5.06
C SER A 10 4.05 -8.10 -6.17
N VAL A 11 3.50 -7.41 -7.15
CA VAL A 11 4.25 -6.76 -8.22
C VAL A 11 4.16 -5.27 -7.99
N ASP A 12 5.31 -4.65 -7.79
CA ASP A 12 5.48 -3.22 -7.57
C ASP A 12 6.27 -2.65 -8.76
N CYS A 13 5.70 -1.64 -9.42
CA CYS A 13 6.18 -1.12 -10.69
C CYS A 13 6.25 0.39 -10.69
N GLY A 14 7.47 0.93 -10.58
CA GLY A 14 7.75 2.32 -10.88
C GLY A 14 8.01 2.56 -12.37
N THR A 15 7.45 3.61 -12.93
CA THR A 15 7.64 4.02 -14.32
C THR A 15 8.11 5.47 -14.41
N PHE A 16 8.90 5.79 -15.43
CA PHE A 16 9.34 7.15 -15.67
C PHE A 16 8.89 7.61 -17.05
N MET A 17 8.06 8.67 -17.09
CA MET A 17 7.53 9.21 -18.33
C MET A 17 7.52 10.74 -18.32
N LYS A 18 8.10 11.34 -19.36
CA LYS A 18 8.09 12.81 -19.58
C LYS A 18 8.54 13.64 -18.37
N GLY A 19 9.51 13.11 -17.60
CA GLY A 19 10.08 13.78 -16.44
C GLY A 19 9.31 13.60 -15.13
N PHE A 20 8.34 12.69 -15.08
CA PHE A 20 7.58 12.33 -13.89
C PHE A 20 7.60 10.83 -13.66
N VAL A 21 7.40 10.44 -12.42
CA VAL A 21 7.30 9.04 -11.98
C VAL A 21 5.84 8.67 -11.77
N GLY A 22 5.48 7.46 -12.21
CA GLY A 22 4.25 6.77 -11.81
C GLY A 22 4.63 5.55 -11.00
N ASP A 23 3.81 5.21 -10.00
CA ASP A 23 4.07 4.11 -9.08
C ASP A 23 2.79 3.35 -8.75
N SER A 24 2.90 2.01 -8.64
CA SER A 24 1.75 1.16 -8.35
C SER A 24 2.16 -0.23 -7.94
N ALA A 25 1.53 -0.78 -6.90
CA ALA A 25 1.68 -2.17 -6.52
C ALA A 25 0.35 -2.92 -6.45
N TYR A 26 0.37 -4.19 -6.85
CA TYR A 26 -0.78 -5.09 -6.77
C TYR A 26 -0.34 -6.50 -6.38
N THR A 27 -1.09 -7.13 -5.49
CA THR A 27 -0.87 -8.53 -5.09
C THR A 27 -1.79 -9.46 -5.87
N PHE A 28 -1.20 -10.46 -6.52
CA PHE A 28 -1.87 -11.47 -7.32
C PHE A 28 -1.86 -12.81 -6.61
N ALA A 29 -2.95 -13.56 -6.73
CA ALA A 29 -2.98 -14.98 -6.37
C ALA A 29 -2.48 -15.82 -7.54
N VAL A 30 -1.71 -16.86 -7.26
CA VAL A 30 -1.24 -17.84 -8.22
C VAL A 30 -2.10 -19.09 -8.10
N GLY A 31 -3.07 -19.23 -8.98
CA GLY A 31 -4.09 -20.28 -8.90
C GLY A 31 -5.00 -20.14 -7.67
N ALA A 32 -5.37 -21.27 -7.05
CA ALA A 32 -6.22 -21.31 -5.86
C ALA A 32 -5.39 -21.05 -4.61
N VAL A 33 -5.74 -20.01 -3.84
CA VAL A 33 -5.16 -19.70 -2.53
C VAL A 33 -6.16 -20.01 -1.40
N SER A 34 -5.67 -20.19 -0.16
CA SER A 34 -6.54 -20.45 0.98
C SER A 34 -7.45 -19.25 1.31
N ASP A 35 -8.54 -19.50 2.03
CA ASP A 35 -9.48 -18.43 2.39
C ASP A 35 -8.84 -17.39 3.31
N GLU A 36 -7.91 -17.77 4.17
CA GLU A 36 -7.14 -16.84 5.00
C GLU A 36 -6.26 -15.92 4.15
N VAL A 37 -5.65 -16.45 3.08
CA VAL A 37 -4.83 -15.64 2.16
C VAL A 37 -5.71 -14.71 1.33
N LYS A 38 -6.88 -15.18 0.85
CA LYS A 38 -7.86 -14.31 0.17
C LYS A 38 -8.29 -13.17 1.07
N GLN A 39 -8.63 -13.47 2.33
CA GLN A 39 -9.00 -12.44 3.31
C GLN A 39 -7.88 -11.44 3.54
N LEU A 40 -6.62 -11.87 3.65
CA LEU A 40 -5.48 -10.96 3.77
C LEU A 40 -5.40 -10.01 2.58
N MET A 41 -5.51 -10.54 1.35
CA MET A 41 -5.47 -9.73 0.12
C MET A 41 -6.62 -8.72 0.08
N GLU A 42 -7.84 -9.15 0.38
CA GLU A 42 -9.03 -8.29 0.40
C GLU A 42 -8.91 -7.20 1.46
N VAL A 43 -8.51 -7.56 2.69
CA VAL A 43 -8.34 -6.60 3.80
C VAL A 43 -7.25 -5.58 3.48
N THR A 44 -6.14 -6.01 2.88
CA THR A 44 -5.05 -5.09 2.51
C THR A 44 -5.51 -4.10 1.44
N LYS A 45 -6.20 -4.60 0.40
CA LYS A 45 -6.77 -3.76 -0.65
C LYS A 45 -7.81 -2.78 -0.09
N GLU A 46 -8.71 -3.24 0.77
CA GLU A 46 -9.71 -2.37 1.38
C GLU A 46 -9.08 -1.35 2.35
N ALA A 47 -8.02 -1.71 3.07
CA ALA A 47 -7.25 -0.77 3.88
C ALA A 47 -6.65 0.36 3.03
N LEU A 48 -6.15 0.04 1.83
CA LEU A 48 -5.71 1.05 0.86
C LEU A 48 -6.86 2.01 0.49
N TYR A 49 -8.05 1.51 0.18
CA TYR A 49 -9.21 2.36 -0.13
C TYR A 49 -9.61 3.25 1.05
N LYS A 50 -9.60 2.71 2.30
CA LYS A 50 -9.89 3.50 3.51
C LYS A 50 -8.87 4.61 3.74
N GLY A 51 -7.59 4.33 3.55
CA GLY A 51 -6.52 5.31 3.61
C GLY A 51 -6.67 6.37 2.54
N THR A 52 -6.86 5.94 1.29
CA THR A 52 -7.03 6.82 0.12
C THR A 52 -8.20 7.79 0.31
N ALA A 53 -9.31 7.36 0.87
CA ALA A 53 -10.47 8.23 1.14
C ALA A 53 -10.12 9.41 2.07
N GLN A 54 -9.04 9.34 2.84
CA GLN A 54 -8.56 10.43 3.70
C GLN A 54 -7.61 11.40 2.98
N ALA A 55 -7.14 11.10 1.77
CA ALA A 55 -6.16 11.90 1.01
C ALA A 55 -6.80 13.13 0.37
N ARG A 56 -7.30 14.05 1.20
CA ARG A 56 -7.90 15.33 0.76
C ARG A 56 -7.18 16.52 1.37
N ALA A 57 -7.20 17.64 0.68
CA ALA A 57 -6.60 18.87 1.19
C ALA A 57 -7.25 19.29 2.52
N GLY A 58 -6.43 19.63 3.50
CA GLY A 58 -6.84 19.98 4.86
C GLY A 58 -6.75 18.85 5.88
N ASN A 59 -6.76 17.59 5.44
CA ASN A 59 -6.40 16.45 6.28
C ASN A 59 -4.88 16.38 6.49
N ARG A 60 -4.43 15.47 7.34
CA ARG A 60 -3.02 15.19 7.59
C ARG A 60 -2.67 13.77 7.19
N VAL A 61 -1.38 13.50 6.97
CA VAL A 61 -0.87 12.16 6.67
C VAL A 61 -1.36 11.13 7.71
N GLY A 62 -1.38 11.49 9.00
CA GLY A 62 -1.87 10.61 10.07
C GLY A 62 -3.35 10.21 9.95
N ASP A 63 -4.17 10.95 9.20
CA ASP A 63 -5.55 10.55 8.94
C ASP A 63 -5.60 9.35 7.98
N ILE A 64 -4.71 9.34 6.96
CA ILE A 64 -4.49 8.21 6.05
C ILE A 64 -3.97 7.01 6.85
N SER A 65 -2.88 7.23 7.58
CA SER A 65 -2.19 6.21 8.39
C SER A 65 -3.12 5.50 9.37
N ALA A 66 -3.93 6.28 10.11
CA ALA A 66 -4.88 5.74 11.06
C ALA A 66 -5.99 4.93 10.38
N ALA A 67 -6.48 5.38 9.23
CA ALA A 67 -7.54 4.68 8.50
C ALA A 67 -7.07 3.31 7.99
N VAL A 68 -5.82 3.22 7.49
CA VAL A 68 -5.19 1.95 7.09
C VAL A 68 -5.04 1.04 8.30
N GLN A 69 -4.40 1.53 9.36
CA GLN A 69 -4.11 0.76 10.56
C GLN A 69 -5.37 0.25 11.25
N GLU A 70 -6.32 1.13 11.54
CA GLU A 70 -7.57 0.78 12.22
C GLU A 70 -8.35 -0.29 11.47
N TYR A 71 -8.30 -0.28 10.12
CA TYR A 71 -9.01 -1.29 9.34
C TYR A 71 -8.29 -2.63 9.38
N ALA A 72 -7.00 -2.69 9.09
CA ALA A 72 -6.23 -3.94 9.06
C ALA A 72 -6.18 -4.64 10.44
N GLU A 73 -5.97 -3.86 11.51
CA GLU A 73 -5.87 -4.41 12.87
C GLU A 73 -7.20 -4.99 13.41
N LYS A 74 -8.37 -4.61 12.86
CA LYS A 74 -9.67 -5.25 13.19
C LYS A 74 -9.70 -6.74 12.84
N PHE A 75 -8.90 -7.16 11.87
CA PHE A 75 -8.77 -8.55 11.45
C PHE A 75 -7.61 -9.27 12.13
N GLY A 76 -6.94 -8.61 13.08
CA GLY A 76 -5.78 -9.15 13.78
C GLY A 76 -4.48 -9.14 12.96
N TYR A 77 -4.43 -8.40 11.87
CA TYR A 77 -3.27 -8.32 10.98
C TYR A 77 -2.25 -7.29 11.45
N GLY A 78 -0.98 -7.57 11.16
CA GLY A 78 0.13 -6.68 11.48
C GLY A 78 0.37 -5.64 10.38
N VAL A 79 0.41 -4.36 10.75
CA VAL A 79 0.79 -3.27 9.84
C VAL A 79 2.29 -3.04 9.94
N VAL A 80 3.01 -3.21 8.83
CA VAL A 80 4.47 -2.98 8.75
C VAL A 80 4.78 -1.52 9.09
N ARG A 81 5.86 -1.29 9.85
CA ARG A 81 6.25 0.04 10.35
C ARG A 81 7.58 0.54 9.80
N GLU A 82 8.36 -0.37 9.25
CA GLU A 82 9.72 -0.13 8.76
C GLU A 82 9.74 0.36 7.30
N LEU A 83 8.59 0.24 6.62
CA LEU A 83 8.38 0.66 5.24
C LEU A 83 7.13 1.53 5.19
N GLU A 84 7.14 2.54 4.31
CA GLU A 84 6.06 3.53 4.25
C GLU A 84 5.90 4.07 2.84
N GLY A 85 4.75 4.62 2.53
CA GLY A 85 4.49 5.39 1.33
C GLY A 85 5.19 6.74 1.35
N HIS A 86 5.11 7.47 0.25
CA HIS A 86 5.93 8.65 0.02
C HIS A 86 5.27 9.66 -0.91
N GLY A 87 5.82 10.86 -0.95
CA GLY A 87 5.54 11.81 -2.01
C GLY A 87 6.05 11.29 -3.35
N LEU A 88 5.38 11.62 -4.44
CA LEU A 88 5.71 11.19 -5.79
C LEU A 88 5.70 12.39 -6.74
N GLY A 89 6.69 12.43 -7.64
CA GLY A 89 6.75 13.54 -8.58
C GLY A 89 7.83 13.38 -9.64
N ARG A 90 8.89 14.17 -9.56
CA ARG A 90 10.05 14.04 -10.45
C ARG A 90 11.03 12.98 -9.98
N LYS A 91 10.98 12.63 -8.69
CA LYS A 91 11.72 11.52 -8.09
C LYS A 91 10.75 10.45 -7.62
N MET A 92 11.24 9.22 -7.53
CA MET A 92 10.49 8.09 -7.01
C MET A 92 10.03 8.36 -5.57
N HIS A 93 10.93 8.80 -4.72
CA HIS A 93 10.62 9.10 -3.33
C HIS A 93 10.83 10.59 -3.06
N GLU A 94 9.76 11.28 -2.70
CA GLU A 94 9.72 12.68 -2.28
C GLU A 94 9.02 12.81 -0.93
N ASP A 95 9.15 13.96 -0.27
CA ASP A 95 8.35 14.28 0.91
C ASP A 95 6.87 14.54 0.53
N PRO A 96 5.93 14.21 1.41
CA PRO A 96 6.11 13.63 2.75
C PRO A 96 6.17 12.10 2.74
N GLY A 97 6.79 11.49 3.77
CA GLY A 97 6.56 10.08 4.09
C GLY A 97 5.09 9.85 4.47
N VAL A 98 4.55 8.68 4.10
CA VAL A 98 3.14 8.30 4.31
C VAL A 98 3.09 6.94 5.01
N PRO A 99 3.39 6.87 6.32
CA PRO A 99 3.34 5.62 7.05
C PRO A 99 1.93 5.03 7.09
N ASN A 100 1.87 3.70 7.08
CA ASN A 100 0.62 2.93 7.12
C ASN A 100 0.04 2.79 8.54
N TYR A 101 0.65 3.45 9.52
CA TYR A 101 0.23 3.49 10.92
C TYR A 101 0.39 4.89 11.49
N GLY A 102 -0.42 5.25 12.47
CA GLY A 102 -0.31 6.56 13.11
C GLY A 102 -1.61 7.02 13.77
N ALA A 103 -1.62 8.27 14.19
CA ALA A 103 -2.76 8.88 14.87
C ALA A 103 -3.41 9.94 13.99
N ARG A 104 -4.75 9.98 14.01
CA ARG A 104 -5.56 11.00 13.31
C ARG A 104 -5.13 12.42 13.71
N GLY A 105 -5.14 13.31 12.74
CA GLY A 105 -4.79 14.72 12.93
C GLY A 105 -3.28 14.97 13.18
N ARG A 106 -2.42 14.00 12.93
CA ARG A 106 -0.96 14.10 13.11
C ARG A 106 -0.22 14.08 11.77
N GLY A 107 1.05 14.44 11.83
CA GLY A 107 1.92 14.46 10.65
C GLY A 107 1.70 15.67 9.73
N PRO A 108 2.34 15.67 8.54
CA PRO A 108 2.26 16.74 7.55
C PRO A 108 0.83 17.02 7.10
N LEU A 109 0.55 18.31 6.87
CA LEU A 109 -0.73 18.75 6.29
C LEU A 109 -0.77 18.42 4.81
N LEU A 110 -1.82 17.77 4.36
CA LEU A 110 -2.07 17.50 2.95
C LEU A 110 -2.54 18.79 2.24
N LYS A 111 -1.80 19.20 1.25
CA LYS A 111 -2.09 20.39 0.44
C LYS A 111 -2.56 19.97 -0.95
N GLU A 112 -3.47 20.75 -1.51
CA GLU A 112 -3.91 20.56 -2.90
C GLU A 112 -2.74 20.56 -3.87
N GLY A 113 -2.71 19.59 -4.79
CA GLY A 113 -1.66 19.40 -5.78
C GLY A 113 -0.52 18.49 -5.33
N MET A 114 -0.45 18.06 -4.07
CA MET A 114 0.47 17.00 -3.67
C MET A 114 0.09 15.71 -4.38
N VAL A 115 1.09 14.95 -4.79
CA VAL A 115 0.94 13.56 -5.25
C VAL A 115 1.69 12.68 -4.27
N ILE A 116 1.03 11.62 -3.78
CA ILE A 116 1.57 10.73 -2.76
C ILE A 116 1.25 9.28 -3.13
N CYS A 117 2.12 8.37 -2.73
CA CYS A 117 1.88 6.93 -2.72
C CYS A 117 1.30 6.52 -1.38
N ILE A 118 0.20 5.79 -1.42
CA ILE A 118 -0.42 5.14 -0.26
C ILE A 118 -0.32 3.66 -0.52
N GLU A 119 0.45 2.96 0.32
CA GLU A 119 0.93 1.61 -0.01
C GLU A 119 0.96 0.68 1.22
N PRO A 120 -0.20 0.29 1.75
CA PRO A 120 -0.23 -0.62 2.88
C PRO A 120 0.48 -1.94 2.60
N MET A 121 1.42 -2.27 3.48
CA MET A 121 2.06 -3.57 3.59
C MET A 121 1.53 -4.24 4.86
N ILE A 122 0.75 -5.30 4.68
CA ILE A 122 0.00 -5.94 5.76
C ILE A 122 0.45 -7.40 5.90
N ASN A 123 0.86 -7.77 7.10
CA ASN A 123 1.26 -9.13 7.45
C ASN A 123 0.07 -9.89 8.03
N MET A 124 -0.12 -11.15 7.62
CA MET A 124 -1.14 -12.04 8.18
C MET A 124 -0.95 -12.28 9.69
N GLY A 125 0.27 -12.12 10.19
CA GLY A 125 0.62 -12.30 11.60
C GLY A 125 1.10 -11.03 12.26
N THR A 126 2.31 -11.08 12.81
CA THR A 126 2.88 -9.93 13.52
C THR A 126 3.32 -8.84 12.57
N LYS A 127 3.31 -7.59 13.05
CA LYS A 127 3.80 -6.43 12.29
C LYS A 127 5.30 -6.43 12.04
N ALA A 128 6.06 -7.27 12.76
CA ALA A 128 7.50 -7.26 12.73
C ALA A 128 8.07 -7.88 11.46
N VAL A 129 9.08 -7.23 10.89
CA VAL A 129 9.84 -7.70 9.74
C VAL A 129 11.31 -7.90 10.08
N VAL A 130 12.04 -8.58 9.21
CA VAL A 130 13.47 -8.81 9.29
C VAL A 130 14.09 -8.41 7.95
N PHE A 131 15.11 -7.56 8.01
CA PHE A 131 15.95 -7.24 6.86
C PHE A 131 17.04 -8.29 6.75
N GLU A 132 17.12 -8.92 5.59
CA GLU A 132 18.11 -9.96 5.32
C GLU A 132 19.51 -9.37 5.09
N ARG A 133 20.52 -10.23 5.14
CA ARG A 133 21.94 -9.82 4.99
C ARG A 133 22.29 -9.30 3.60
N ASP A 134 21.46 -9.57 2.59
CA ASP A 134 21.63 -9.05 1.24
C ASP A 134 21.36 -7.54 1.11
N GLY A 135 20.83 -6.92 2.20
CA GLY A 135 20.51 -5.49 2.26
C GLY A 135 19.28 -5.08 1.45
N TRP A 136 18.55 -6.05 0.92
CA TRP A 136 17.38 -5.82 0.06
C TRP A 136 16.14 -6.59 0.52
N THR A 137 16.27 -7.89 0.79
CA THR A 137 15.14 -8.75 1.12
C THR A 137 14.56 -8.41 2.49
N VAL A 138 13.26 -8.18 2.54
CA VAL A 138 12.49 -7.99 3.77
C VAL A 138 11.53 -9.16 3.93
N ARG A 139 11.51 -9.79 5.11
CA ARG A 139 10.62 -10.92 5.43
C ARG A 139 9.78 -10.63 6.65
N THR A 140 8.58 -11.18 6.67
CA THR A 140 7.80 -11.26 7.91
C THR A 140 8.56 -12.08 8.94
N ARG A 141 8.63 -11.61 10.19
CA ARG A 141 9.39 -12.30 11.24
C ARG A 141 8.84 -13.69 11.55
N ASP A 142 7.54 -13.87 11.42
CA ASP A 142 6.84 -15.13 11.69
C ASP A 142 6.65 -16.00 10.45
N HIS A 143 7.24 -15.61 9.32
CA HIS A 143 7.18 -16.30 8.03
C HIS A 143 5.77 -16.50 7.47
N LYS A 144 4.78 -15.77 7.99
CA LYS A 144 3.43 -15.77 7.43
C LYS A 144 3.33 -14.90 6.18
N PRO A 145 2.32 -15.12 5.32
CA PRO A 145 2.09 -14.29 4.14
C PRO A 145 1.93 -12.81 4.46
N ALA A 146 2.31 -11.97 3.51
CA ALA A 146 2.06 -10.53 3.51
C ALA A 146 1.47 -10.12 2.16
N ALA A 147 0.67 -9.07 2.14
CA ALA A 147 0.13 -8.48 0.92
C ALA A 147 0.48 -6.99 0.86
N HIS A 148 0.63 -6.49 -0.38
CA HIS A 148 0.97 -5.12 -0.69
C HIS A 148 0.10 -4.62 -1.85
N TYR A 149 -0.52 -3.47 -1.67
CA TYR A 149 -1.26 -2.74 -2.71
C TYR A 149 -0.93 -1.27 -2.62
N GLU A 150 -0.88 -0.59 -3.76
CA GLU A 150 -0.48 0.81 -3.81
C GLU A 150 -1.27 1.61 -4.82
N PHE A 151 -1.62 2.83 -4.42
CA PHE A 151 -2.12 3.88 -5.29
C PHE A 151 -1.23 5.11 -5.27
N ALA A 152 -0.92 5.63 -6.46
CA ALA A 152 -0.53 7.03 -6.61
C ALA A 152 -1.80 7.90 -6.59
N VAL A 153 -1.83 8.91 -5.71
CA VAL A 153 -3.01 9.73 -5.44
C VAL A 153 -2.68 11.22 -5.48
N ALA A 154 -3.39 11.98 -6.30
CA ALA A 154 -3.32 13.44 -6.25
C ALA A 154 -4.32 13.98 -5.24
N VAL A 155 -3.83 14.79 -4.30
CA VAL A 155 -4.61 15.45 -3.26
C VAL A 155 -5.39 16.61 -3.86
N ARG A 156 -6.74 16.59 -3.71
CA ARG A 156 -7.63 17.68 -4.14
C ARG A 156 -8.49 18.17 -2.99
N LYS A 157 -9.10 19.35 -3.12
CA LYS A 157 -10.13 19.83 -2.18
C LYS A 157 -11.39 19.00 -2.20
N SER A 158 -11.78 18.52 -3.39
CA SER A 158 -12.98 17.70 -3.61
C SER A 158 -12.82 16.26 -3.09
N GLY A 159 -11.60 15.83 -2.76
CA GLY A 159 -11.26 14.46 -2.35
C GLY A 159 -10.08 13.92 -3.15
N PRO A 160 -9.67 12.67 -2.92
CA PRO A 160 -8.56 12.04 -3.62
C PRO A 160 -8.86 11.88 -5.11
N ASP A 161 -7.86 12.15 -5.94
CA ASP A 161 -7.86 11.86 -7.37
C ASP A 161 -6.88 10.70 -7.58
N VAL A 162 -7.39 9.47 -7.72
CA VAL A 162 -6.59 8.25 -7.83
C VAL A 162 -6.04 8.14 -9.25
N LEU A 163 -4.72 8.15 -9.37
CA LEU A 163 -4.02 8.12 -10.66
C LEU A 163 -3.74 6.69 -11.14
N THR A 164 -3.79 5.72 -10.24
CA THR A 164 -3.61 4.30 -10.50
C THR A 164 -4.96 3.63 -10.76
N ASP A 165 -5.09 2.87 -11.85
CA ASP A 165 -6.35 2.22 -12.21
C ASP A 165 -6.26 0.69 -12.09
N PHE A 166 -6.72 0.14 -10.98
CA PHE A 166 -6.80 -1.32 -10.78
C PHE A 166 -7.84 -2.01 -11.66
N SER A 167 -8.79 -1.27 -12.25
CA SER A 167 -9.84 -1.88 -13.09
C SER A 167 -9.28 -2.60 -14.32
N ILE A 168 -8.12 -2.17 -14.83
CA ILE A 168 -7.41 -2.81 -15.94
C ILE A 168 -6.90 -4.19 -15.51
N ILE A 169 -6.26 -4.26 -14.31
CA ILE A 169 -5.75 -5.50 -13.73
C ILE A 169 -6.92 -6.44 -13.42
N GLU A 170 -7.94 -5.95 -12.73
CA GLU A 170 -9.09 -6.74 -12.28
C GLU A 170 -9.89 -7.32 -13.46
N LYS A 171 -10.03 -6.60 -14.56
CA LYS A 171 -10.62 -7.13 -15.79
C LYS A 171 -9.78 -8.26 -16.40
N ALA A 172 -8.46 -8.13 -16.37
CA ALA A 172 -7.57 -9.15 -16.94
C ALA A 172 -7.53 -10.44 -16.11
N ILE A 173 -7.71 -10.36 -14.79
CA ILE A 173 -7.72 -11.53 -13.89
C ILE A 173 -9.06 -12.28 -13.97
N ASN A 174 -10.18 -11.59 -14.25
CA ASN A 174 -11.53 -12.16 -14.25
C ASN A 174 -11.99 -12.66 -15.63
N ASN A 175 -11.14 -12.57 -16.67
CA ASN A 175 -11.34 -13.14 -18.00
C ASN A 175 -10.54 -14.43 -18.16
#